data_f3614f1e1155e2850160d40e536c7149
#
_entry.id   f3614f1e1155e2850160d40e536c7149
#
_cell.length_a   1.000
_cell.length_b   1.000
_cell.length_c   1.000
_cell.angle_alpha   90.00
_cell.angle_beta   90.00
_cell.angle_gamma   90.00
#
_symmetry.space_group_name_H-M   'P 1'
#
loop_
_entity.id
_entity.type
_entity.pdbx_description
1 polymer ?
#
loop_
_entity_poly.entity_id
_entity_poly.type
_entity_poly.pdbx_seq_one_letter_code
_entity_poly.pdbx_strand_id
1 'polypeptide(L)'
;MSERILPNHLINNFSQTQLLNLPNKIFKASSSYLNSKDIKIIQKAYTFAFHAHDGQKRKDGSTYITHPVEVSNILLDLKMDRDSICSALMHDVLEDCNVQKTNLIKLFNEDVANIVDGVSKLGKIKMKNKAERNAKKKKKMALAMAKDVRVILVKLCDRLHNMRTIEHLPRHKQIQISKETLEVYGPLALRVGMQDIRSELEDRAFKCLHPMRASILENAIKNSSGGRKKIITKIRKELKSHLKNNGVYGPAVKGREKNLYSIYNKIKTKHKPFSEILDVYGFRILVDSIDDCYRALGVIHNYFSPIENRFKDYIAIPKSNGYQALHTSLLALKAFPIEVQIQTRTMWATSNMGIAAHWGYKTKDSQPGSELRARKWLKGLLDLHKKSSDSMEFVESIKTDLDSSEVYLFSPKGHIYGLKTGATPIDFAYEVHTDLGDKIIGCKVNRREAPLNIELQSGQTVEIITSNGTVEADPVWLNFVVTSKARSGIRSRLRNQKVSSARKAGKVMLETELKRSGSSLADYRGKVLKQVLSSIGVTSLNKLLTDLGLGKRTGNIVAERFYSGLRIRKKKKLETNNALTIIDNHIEGCLLYTSPSPRDLST
;
A
#
# COMPACT_ATOMS: atom_id res chain seq x y z
N MET A 1 -24.86 -22.44 2.02
CA MET A 1 -25.51 -21.53 2.98
C MET A 1 -26.79 -21.07 2.33
N SER A 2 -27.96 -21.43 2.91
CA SER A 2 -29.25 -20.96 2.43
C SER A 2 -29.32 -19.44 2.58
N GLU A 3 -29.63 -18.74 1.50
CA GLU A 3 -29.90 -17.30 1.51
C GLU A 3 -31.12 -17.06 2.39
N ARG A 4 -30.93 -16.64 3.64
CA ARG A 4 -32.04 -16.16 4.46
C ARG A 4 -32.37 -14.75 4.00
N ILE A 5 -33.52 -14.59 3.40
CA ILE A 5 -34.11 -13.30 3.09
C ILE A 5 -34.62 -12.73 4.41
N LEU A 6 -34.13 -11.51 4.78
CA LEU A 6 -34.77 -10.76 5.86
C LEU A 6 -36.26 -10.64 5.56
N PRO A 7 -37.14 -10.99 6.49
CA PRO A 7 -38.57 -10.85 6.26
C PRO A 7 -38.88 -9.39 5.94
N ASN A 8 -39.56 -9.11 4.84
CA ASN A 8 -39.94 -7.76 4.41
C ASN A 8 -40.67 -6.97 5.51
N HIS A 9 -41.34 -7.67 6.44
CA HIS A 9 -42.00 -7.03 7.59
C HIS A 9 -41.00 -6.37 8.57
N LEU A 10 -39.78 -6.92 8.77
CA LEU A 10 -38.75 -6.30 9.61
C LEU A 10 -38.23 -5.00 9.00
N ILE A 11 -38.14 -4.93 7.67
CA ILE A 11 -37.69 -3.71 6.98
C ILE A 11 -38.80 -2.65 7.03
N ASN A 12 -40.03 -3.03 6.79
CA ASN A 12 -41.18 -2.11 6.74
C ASN A 12 -41.59 -1.59 8.14
N ASN A 13 -41.46 -2.40 9.18
CA ASN A 13 -41.85 -2.06 10.56
C ASN A 13 -40.64 -1.74 11.45
N PHE A 14 -39.44 -1.60 10.90
CA PHE A 14 -38.22 -1.36 11.69
C PHE A 14 -38.30 -0.06 12.54
N SER A 15 -39.06 0.95 12.08
CA SER A 15 -39.33 2.17 12.87
C SER A 15 -40.08 1.93 14.18
N GLN A 16 -40.80 0.80 14.30
CA GLN A 16 -41.55 0.38 15.52
C GLN A 16 -40.72 -0.57 16.41
N THR A 17 -39.53 -1.03 15.93
CA THR A 17 -38.71 -1.97 16.68
C THR A 17 -38.03 -1.25 17.86
N GLN A 18 -38.12 -1.86 19.07
CA GLN A 18 -37.42 -1.35 20.23
C GLN A 18 -35.91 -1.37 20.01
N LEU A 19 -35.23 -0.23 20.21
CA LEU A 19 -33.79 -0.12 20.03
C LEU A 19 -33.04 -0.89 21.12
N LEU A 20 -32.11 -1.76 20.71
CA LEU A 20 -31.22 -2.48 21.61
C LEU A 20 -30.20 -1.54 22.23
N ASN A 21 -29.79 -1.82 23.46
CA ASN A 21 -28.69 -1.07 24.09
C ASN A 21 -27.38 -1.30 23.33
N LEU A 22 -26.64 -0.23 23.10
CA LEU A 22 -25.29 -0.33 22.52
C LEU A 22 -24.34 -1.09 23.46
N PRO A 23 -23.41 -1.88 22.91
CA PRO A 23 -22.31 -2.43 23.71
C PRO A 23 -21.58 -1.32 24.47
N ASN A 24 -21.26 -1.56 25.74
CA ASN A 24 -20.65 -0.55 26.63
C ASN A 24 -19.44 0.17 26.03
N LYS A 25 -18.61 -0.56 25.27
CA LYS A 25 -17.42 0.01 24.61
C LYS A 25 -17.80 1.03 23.54
N ILE A 26 -18.79 0.70 22.69
CA ILE A 26 -19.30 1.62 21.66
C ILE A 26 -19.92 2.85 22.32
N PHE A 27 -20.78 2.63 23.32
CA PHE A 27 -21.46 3.73 24.01
C PHE A 27 -20.47 4.70 24.66
N LYS A 28 -19.51 4.21 25.45
CA LYS A 28 -18.49 5.06 26.10
C LYS A 28 -17.64 5.82 25.09
N ALA A 29 -17.18 5.15 24.02
CA ALA A 29 -16.34 5.77 23.03
C ALA A 29 -17.10 6.83 22.22
N SER A 30 -18.32 6.54 21.76
CA SER A 30 -19.15 7.48 20.99
C SER A 30 -19.58 8.69 21.84
N SER A 31 -19.96 8.48 23.11
CA SER A 31 -20.38 9.56 24.02
C SER A 31 -19.26 10.55 24.35
N SER A 32 -18.00 10.20 24.10
CA SER A 32 -16.87 11.09 24.37
C SER A 32 -16.74 12.25 23.35
N TYR A 33 -17.38 12.17 22.18
CA TYR A 33 -17.23 13.17 21.13
C TYR A 33 -18.46 13.35 20.19
N LEU A 34 -19.46 12.45 20.25
CA LEU A 34 -20.69 12.55 19.47
C LEU A 34 -21.84 13.05 20.34
N ASN A 35 -22.82 13.70 19.72
CA ASN A 35 -24.01 14.19 20.39
C ASN A 35 -25.07 13.06 20.58
N SER A 36 -26.05 13.29 21.44
CA SER A 36 -27.09 12.32 21.75
C SER A 36 -27.95 11.89 20.56
N LYS A 37 -28.14 12.77 19.56
CA LYS A 37 -28.88 12.43 18.33
C LYS A 37 -28.10 11.44 17.48
N ASP A 38 -26.79 11.65 17.33
CA ASP A 38 -25.90 10.75 16.59
C ASP A 38 -25.81 9.38 17.24
N ILE A 39 -25.73 9.33 18.61
CA ILE A 39 -25.71 8.08 19.37
C ILE A 39 -26.99 7.26 19.14
N LYS A 40 -28.17 7.91 19.10
CA LYS A 40 -29.44 7.22 18.78
C LYS A 40 -29.44 6.61 17.38
N ILE A 41 -28.84 7.29 16.38
CA ILE A 41 -28.73 6.75 15.01
C ILE A 41 -27.76 5.56 14.98
N ILE A 42 -26.63 5.62 15.70
CA ILE A 42 -25.71 4.48 15.86
C ILE A 42 -26.42 3.30 16.53
N GLN A 43 -27.21 3.57 17.56
CA GLN A 43 -28.04 2.55 18.24
C GLN A 43 -29.04 1.90 17.27
N LYS A 44 -29.67 2.69 16.42
CA LYS A 44 -30.55 2.21 15.33
C LYS A 44 -29.80 1.32 14.36
N ALA A 45 -28.56 1.71 13.93
CA ALA A 45 -27.73 0.92 13.02
C ALA A 45 -27.29 -0.41 13.65
N TYR A 46 -26.92 -0.39 14.94
CA TYR A 46 -26.59 -1.61 15.67
C TYR A 46 -27.76 -2.56 15.77
N THR A 47 -28.96 -2.06 16.15
CA THR A 47 -30.18 -2.86 16.24
C THR A 47 -30.52 -3.49 14.89
N PHE A 48 -30.42 -2.71 13.79
CA PHE A 48 -30.67 -3.21 12.44
C PHE A 48 -29.68 -4.32 12.06
N ALA A 49 -28.38 -4.11 12.26
CA ALA A 49 -27.35 -5.08 11.96
C ALA A 49 -27.49 -6.36 12.81
N PHE A 50 -27.87 -6.22 14.08
CA PHE A 50 -28.09 -7.34 15.00
C PHE A 50 -29.19 -8.27 14.46
N HIS A 51 -30.35 -7.71 14.11
CA HIS A 51 -31.44 -8.50 13.55
C HIS A 51 -31.15 -9.04 12.15
N ALA A 52 -30.41 -8.27 11.32
CA ALA A 52 -30.01 -8.71 10.00
C ALA A 52 -29.10 -9.93 10.02
N HIS A 53 -28.20 -10.03 10.99
CA HIS A 53 -27.26 -11.13 11.17
C HIS A 53 -27.74 -12.20 12.17
N ASP A 54 -29.02 -12.16 12.56
CA ASP A 54 -29.55 -13.13 13.52
C ASP A 54 -29.37 -14.58 13.05
N GLY A 55 -28.94 -15.44 13.96
CA GLY A 55 -28.65 -16.86 13.68
C GLY A 55 -27.39 -17.11 12.86
N GLN A 56 -26.67 -16.08 12.41
CA GLN A 56 -25.36 -16.24 11.74
C GLN A 56 -24.25 -16.40 12.78
N LYS A 57 -23.29 -17.30 12.50
CA LYS A 57 -22.12 -17.54 13.34
C LYS A 57 -20.83 -17.36 12.53
N ARG A 58 -19.80 -16.88 13.20
CA ARG A 58 -18.43 -16.83 12.68
C ARG A 58 -17.78 -18.22 12.72
N LYS A 59 -16.57 -18.33 12.13
CA LYS A 59 -15.81 -19.60 12.14
C LYS A 59 -15.28 -19.97 13.53
N ASP A 60 -15.14 -19.02 14.44
CA ASP A 60 -14.80 -19.22 15.85
C ASP A 60 -16.00 -19.63 16.71
N GLY A 61 -17.20 -19.73 16.14
CA GLY A 61 -18.45 -20.05 16.83
C GLY A 61 -19.19 -18.86 17.43
N SER A 62 -18.58 -17.67 17.48
CA SER A 62 -19.23 -16.45 18.00
C SER A 62 -20.36 -15.96 17.09
N THR A 63 -21.28 -15.17 17.63
CA THR A 63 -22.33 -14.51 16.83
C THR A 63 -21.73 -13.54 15.82
N TYR A 64 -22.28 -13.48 14.60
CA TYR A 64 -21.70 -12.68 13.52
C TYR A 64 -21.59 -11.19 13.87
N ILE A 65 -22.55 -10.65 14.62
CA ILE A 65 -22.58 -9.23 15.01
C ILE A 65 -21.32 -8.75 15.76
N THR A 66 -20.57 -9.66 16.38
CA THR A 66 -19.31 -9.33 17.06
C THR A 66 -18.30 -8.72 16.10
N HIS A 67 -18.29 -9.14 14.83
CA HIS A 67 -17.40 -8.60 13.81
C HIS A 67 -17.72 -7.12 13.47
N PRO A 68 -18.92 -6.73 13.03
CA PRO A 68 -19.27 -5.34 12.83
C PRO A 68 -19.04 -4.44 14.05
N VAL A 69 -19.31 -4.96 15.25
CA VAL A 69 -19.05 -4.24 16.52
C VAL A 69 -17.55 -3.95 16.68
N GLU A 70 -16.67 -4.92 16.47
CA GLU A 70 -15.23 -4.70 16.61
C GLU A 70 -14.67 -3.80 15.48
N VAL A 71 -15.17 -3.89 14.24
CA VAL A 71 -14.85 -2.95 13.17
C VAL A 71 -15.24 -1.52 13.55
N SER A 72 -16.42 -1.35 14.15
CA SER A 72 -16.89 -0.04 14.63
C SER A 72 -16.05 0.47 15.80
N ASN A 73 -15.59 -0.39 16.72
CA ASN A 73 -14.68 -0.02 17.79
C ASN A 73 -13.36 0.56 17.26
N ILE A 74 -12.79 -0.02 16.19
CA ILE A 74 -11.56 0.49 15.58
C ILE A 74 -11.81 1.89 14.98
N LEU A 75 -12.98 2.13 14.36
CA LEU A 75 -13.33 3.45 13.82
C LEU A 75 -13.62 4.48 14.93
N LEU A 76 -14.17 4.05 16.05
CA LEU A 76 -14.36 4.90 17.23
C LEU A 76 -13.03 5.35 17.84
N ASP A 77 -12.02 4.47 17.89
CA ASP A 77 -10.66 4.82 18.29
C ASP A 77 -10.03 5.89 17.36
N LEU A 78 -10.44 5.92 16.08
CA LEU A 78 -10.09 6.94 15.11
C LEU A 78 -10.97 8.20 15.17
N LYS A 79 -11.95 8.26 16.06
CA LYS A 79 -12.93 9.36 16.24
C LYS A 79 -13.69 9.70 14.94
N MET A 80 -14.11 8.68 14.20
CA MET A 80 -14.84 8.86 12.96
C MET A 80 -16.26 9.36 13.18
N ASP A 81 -16.83 9.93 12.12
CA ASP A 81 -18.19 10.46 12.11
C ASP A 81 -19.26 9.37 12.26
N ARG A 82 -20.47 9.77 12.64
CA ARG A 82 -21.64 8.91 12.82
C ARG A 82 -21.88 7.98 11.65
N ASP A 83 -21.83 8.53 10.41
CA ASP A 83 -22.19 7.78 9.21
C ASP A 83 -21.15 6.68 8.89
N SER A 84 -19.89 6.93 9.18
CA SER A 84 -18.83 5.91 9.10
C SER A 84 -19.05 4.78 10.10
N ILE A 85 -19.44 5.10 11.34
CA ILE A 85 -19.70 4.10 12.40
C ILE A 85 -20.93 3.28 12.05
N CYS A 86 -22.02 3.92 11.60
CA CYS A 86 -23.21 3.23 11.12
C CYS A 86 -22.90 2.30 9.95
N SER A 87 -22.09 2.78 9.02
CA SER A 87 -21.68 1.98 7.86
C SER A 87 -20.81 0.79 8.27
N ALA A 88 -19.96 0.93 9.29
CA ALA A 88 -19.19 -0.20 9.82
C ALA A 88 -20.04 -1.25 10.50
N LEU A 89 -21.06 -0.83 11.26
CA LEU A 89 -22.03 -1.77 11.86
C LEU A 89 -22.81 -2.56 10.79
N MET A 90 -23.04 -1.97 9.63
CA MET A 90 -23.87 -2.54 8.56
C MET A 90 -23.08 -2.97 7.31
N HIS A 91 -21.75 -3.00 7.33
CA HIS A 91 -20.92 -3.15 6.12
C HIS A 91 -21.15 -4.45 5.34
N ASP A 92 -21.60 -5.52 6.01
CA ASP A 92 -21.84 -6.84 5.40
C ASP A 92 -23.33 -7.11 5.12
N VAL A 93 -24.28 -6.26 5.55
CA VAL A 93 -25.73 -6.55 5.42
C VAL A 93 -26.20 -6.63 3.97
N LEU A 94 -25.59 -5.88 3.04
CA LEU A 94 -25.92 -5.97 1.61
C LEU A 94 -25.37 -7.26 0.96
N GLU A 95 -24.26 -7.80 1.48
CA GLU A 95 -23.61 -8.98 0.93
C GLU A 95 -24.17 -10.28 1.52
N ASP A 96 -24.37 -10.31 2.83
CA ASP A 96 -24.65 -11.53 3.58
C ASP A 96 -26.11 -11.67 4.04
N CYS A 97 -26.89 -10.57 4.05
CA CYS A 97 -28.28 -10.56 4.55
C CYS A 97 -29.33 -10.21 3.48
N ASN A 98 -28.94 -10.11 2.21
CA ASN A 98 -29.83 -9.79 1.08
C ASN A 98 -30.64 -8.48 1.25
N VAL A 99 -30.11 -7.51 2.00
CA VAL A 99 -30.69 -6.17 2.17
C VAL A 99 -30.46 -5.35 0.91
N GLN A 100 -31.46 -4.60 0.45
CA GLN A 100 -31.29 -3.71 -0.70
C GLN A 100 -30.75 -2.34 -0.27
N LYS A 101 -29.94 -1.71 -1.14
CA LYS A 101 -29.40 -0.36 -0.90
C LYS A 101 -30.51 0.67 -0.63
N THR A 102 -31.63 0.57 -1.35
CA THR A 102 -32.81 1.44 -1.17
C THR A 102 -33.37 1.41 0.24
N ASN A 103 -33.26 0.26 0.93
CA ASN A 103 -33.71 0.14 2.31
C ASN A 103 -32.80 0.93 3.27
N LEU A 104 -31.48 0.90 3.04
CA LEU A 104 -30.54 1.70 3.83
C LEU A 104 -30.74 3.20 3.62
N ILE A 105 -31.05 3.64 2.38
CA ILE A 105 -31.35 5.05 2.09
C ILE A 105 -32.59 5.50 2.90
N LYS A 106 -33.66 4.70 2.89
CA LYS A 106 -34.91 5.02 3.60
C LYS A 106 -34.75 5.04 5.12
N LEU A 107 -33.97 4.10 5.67
CA LEU A 107 -33.81 3.93 7.12
C LEU A 107 -32.78 4.87 7.74
N PHE A 108 -31.75 5.26 6.99
CA PHE A 108 -30.62 6.07 7.47
C PHE A 108 -30.43 7.31 6.60
N ASN A 109 -29.56 7.24 5.61
CA ASN A 109 -29.34 8.31 4.61
C ASN A 109 -28.59 7.73 3.39
N GLU A 110 -28.39 8.58 2.39
CA GLU A 110 -27.70 8.23 1.15
C GLU A 110 -26.20 7.97 1.39
N ASP A 111 -25.56 8.72 2.28
CA ASP A 111 -24.13 8.58 2.61
C ASP A 111 -23.83 7.21 3.20
N VAL A 112 -24.55 6.81 4.23
CA VAL A 112 -24.44 5.45 4.84
C VAL A 112 -24.63 4.37 3.79
N ALA A 113 -25.69 4.48 2.98
CA ALA A 113 -25.98 3.49 1.94
C ALA A 113 -24.88 3.43 0.86
N ASN A 114 -24.30 4.57 0.49
CA ASN A 114 -23.21 4.64 -0.48
C ASN A 114 -21.91 4.04 0.07
N ILE A 115 -21.57 4.29 1.33
CA ILE A 115 -20.40 3.71 1.98
C ILE A 115 -20.55 2.18 2.08
N VAL A 116 -21.69 1.68 2.57
CA VAL A 116 -21.96 0.25 2.71
C VAL A 116 -21.91 -0.44 1.33
N ASP A 117 -22.56 0.13 0.31
CA ASP A 117 -22.52 -0.37 -1.07
C ASP A 117 -21.08 -0.37 -1.63
N GLY A 118 -20.31 0.67 -1.33
CA GLY A 118 -18.89 0.76 -1.71
C GLY A 118 -18.03 -0.35 -1.09
N VAL A 119 -18.27 -0.68 0.18
CA VAL A 119 -17.56 -1.75 0.90
C VAL A 119 -17.98 -3.13 0.38
N SER A 120 -19.30 -3.35 0.14
CA SER A 120 -19.90 -4.65 -0.26
C SER A 120 -19.62 -5.04 -1.71
N LYS A 121 -19.53 -4.09 -2.66
CA LYS A 121 -19.30 -4.36 -4.10
C LYS A 121 -18.03 -5.16 -4.42
N LEU A 122 -17.28 -5.51 -3.41
CA LEU A 122 -16.01 -6.22 -3.49
C LEU A 122 -16.17 -7.75 -3.44
N GLY A 123 -17.33 -8.27 -3.07
CA GLY A 123 -17.55 -9.69 -2.76
C GLY A 123 -17.78 -10.60 -3.96
N LYS A 124 -18.76 -10.33 -4.81
CA LYS A 124 -19.29 -11.32 -5.78
C LYS A 124 -19.11 -10.93 -7.24
N ILE A 125 -18.10 -11.51 -7.94
CA ILE A 125 -18.03 -11.52 -9.41
C ILE A 125 -17.80 -12.95 -9.90
N LYS A 126 -18.81 -13.56 -10.55
CA LYS A 126 -18.68 -14.85 -11.22
C LYS A 126 -17.98 -14.67 -12.57
N MET A 127 -16.80 -15.24 -12.78
CA MET A 127 -16.08 -15.28 -14.07
C MET A 127 -15.24 -16.54 -14.20
N LYS A 128 -15.04 -17.00 -15.45
CA LYS A 128 -14.28 -18.23 -15.78
C LYS A 128 -12.78 -18.08 -15.48
N ASN A 129 -12.19 -16.87 -15.60
CA ASN A 129 -10.77 -16.63 -15.37
C ASN A 129 -10.53 -15.95 -14.00
N LYS A 130 -9.76 -16.61 -13.11
CA LYS A 130 -9.44 -16.14 -11.76
C LYS A 130 -8.68 -14.81 -11.75
N ALA A 131 -7.75 -14.59 -12.71
CA ALA A 131 -6.95 -13.37 -12.80
C ALA A 131 -7.81 -12.16 -13.19
N GLU A 132 -8.65 -12.29 -14.24
CA GLU A 132 -9.56 -11.23 -14.66
C GLU A 132 -10.61 -10.89 -13.60
N ARG A 133 -11.14 -11.92 -12.90
CA ARG A 133 -12.06 -11.71 -11.78
C ARG A 133 -11.42 -10.87 -10.68
N ASN A 134 -10.19 -11.20 -10.30
CA ASN A 134 -9.45 -10.45 -9.30
C ASN A 134 -9.15 -9.02 -9.77
N ALA A 135 -8.80 -8.82 -11.04
CA ALA A 135 -8.55 -7.50 -11.59
C ALA A 135 -9.83 -6.63 -11.60
N LYS A 136 -10.96 -7.18 -12.05
CA LYS A 136 -12.25 -6.46 -12.02
C LYS A 136 -12.70 -6.14 -10.60
N LYS A 137 -12.47 -7.07 -9.65
CA LYS A 137 -12.75 -6.83 -8.23
C LYS A 137 -11.93 -5.65 -7.71
N LYS A 138 -10.61 -5.66 -7.91
CA LYS A 138 -9.71 -4.57 -7.50
C LYS A 138 -10.06 -3.24 -8.18
N LYS A 139 -10.44 -3.26 -9.47
CA LYS A 139 -10.90 -2.06 -10.18
C LYS A 139 -12.17 -1.46 -9.57
N LYS A 140 -13.18 -2.28 -9.27
CA LYS A 140 -14.41 -1.80 -8.60
C LYS A 140 -14.12 -1.24 -7.21
N MET A 141 -13.21 -1.88 -6.46
CA MET A 141 -12.74 -1.40 -5.16
C MET A 141 -12.16 0.01 -5.27
N ALA A 142 -11.19 0.19 -6.14
CA ALA A 142 -10.54 1.49 -6.31
C ALA A 142 -11.53 2.59 -6.72
N LEU A 143 -12.52 2.28 -7.55
CA LEU A 143 -13.57 3.22 -7.95
C LEU A 143 -14.52 3.59 -6.81
N ALA A 144 -14.90 2.64 -5.97
CA ALA A 144 -15.71 2.92 -4.79
C ALA A 144 -14.96 3.81 -3.80
N MET A 145 -13.68 3.48 -3.55
CA MET A 145 -12.78 4.27 -2.71
C MET A 145 -12.57 5.70 -3.23
N ALA A 146 -12.51 5.87 -4.54
CA ALA A 146 -12.29 7.17 -5.16
C ALA A 146 -13.54 8.09 -5.08
N LYS A 147 -14.72 7.52 -4.87
CA LYS A 147 -15.97 8.28 -4.65
C LYS A 147 -16.08 8.81 -3.23
N ASP A 148 -15.78 7.98 -2.24
CA ASP A 148 -15.80 8.34 -0.83
C ASP A 148 -14.66 7.64 -0.10
N VAL A 149 -13.78 8.43 0.50
CA VAL A 149 -12.61 7.91 1.24
C VAL A 149 -13.01 7.13 2.48
N ARG A 150 -14.19 7.36 3.06
CA ARG A 150 -14.70 6.60 4.21
C ARG A 150 -14.85 5.11 3.90
N VAL A 151 -15.11 4.75 2.62
CA VAL A 151 -15.09 3.35 2.15
C VAL A 151 -13.74 2.68 2.41
N ILE A 152 -12.63 3.42 2.19
CA ILE A 152 -11.26 2.90 2.47
C ILE A 152 -11.10 2.64 3.97
N LEU A 153 -11.51 3.60 4.81
CA LEU A 153 -11.34 3.53 6.25
C LEU A 153 -12.10 2.35 6.83
N VAL A 154 -13.38 2.19 6.48
CA VAL A 154 -14.19 1.04 6.90
C VAL A 154 -13.55 -0.27 6.44
N LYS A 155 -13.07 -0.34 5.17
CA LYS A 155 -12.47 -1.56 4.63
C LYS A 155 -11.11 -1.91 5.24
N LEU A 156 -10.31 -0.93 5.64
CA LEU A 156 -9.07 -1.17 6.38
C LEU A 156 -9.35 -1.69 7.80
N CYS A 157 -10.36 -1.15 8.48
CA CYS A 157 -10.79 -1.62 9.81
C CYS A 157 -11.39 -3.04 9.75
N ASP A 158 -12.22 -3.35 8.74
CA ASP A 158 -12.70 -4.69 8.46
C ASP A 158 -11.53 -5.66 8.25
N ARG A 159 -10.58 -5.30 7.37
CA ARG A 159 -9.39 -6.12 7.11
C ARG A 159 -8.56 -6.33 8.38
N LEU A 160 -8.41 -5.31 9.20
CA LEU A 160 -7.66 -5.40 10.45
C LEU A 160 -8.31 -6.39 11.42
N HIS A 161 -9.63 -6.31 11.61
CA HIS A 161 -10.33 -7.26 12.44
C HIS A 161 -10.26 -8.69 11.88
N ASN A 162 -10.39 -8.86 10.57
CA ASN A 162 -10.21 -10.16 9.91
C ASN A 162 -8.78 -10.73 10.09
N MET A 163 -7.76 -9.87 10.14
CA MET A 163 -6.38 -10.29 10.45
C MET A 163 -6.19 -10.62 11.93
N ARG A 164 -6.95 -10.00 12.84
CA ARG A 164 -6.94 -10.32 14.29
C ARG A 164 -7.53 -11.68 14.61
N THR A 165 -8.43 -12.18 13.74
CA THR A 165 -9.15 -13.47 13.92
C THR A 165 -8.80 -14.50 12.84
N ILE A 166 -7.66 -14.35 12.15
CA ILE A 166 -7.30 -15.13 10.96
C ILE A 166 -7.03 -16.62 11.28
N GLU A 167 -6.67 -16.93 12.51
CA GLU A 167 -6.34 -18.27 13.00
C GLU A 167 -7.50 -19.25 12.87
N HIS A 168 -8.74 -18.80 12.96
CA HIS A 168 -9.94 -19.63 12.83
C HIS A 168 -10.27 -20.03 11.38
N LEU A 169 -9.50 -19.56 10.41
CA LEU A 169 -9.69 -19.89 8.99
C LEU A 169 -8.81 -21.06 8.56
N PRO A 170 -9.22 -21.85 7.55
CA PRO A 170 -8.36 -22.87 6.94
C PRO A 170 -7.06 -22.27 6.38
N ARG A 171 -5.94 -22.99 6.49
CA ARG A 171 -4.59 -22.51 6.17
C ARG A 171 -4.45 -21.88 4.79
N HIS A 172 -5.06 -22.47 3.76
CA HIS A 172 -5.03 -21.91 2.40
C HIS A 172 -5.68 -20.51 2.29
N LYS A 173 -6.76 -20.26 3.07
CA LYS A 173 -7.40 -18.95 3.16
C LYS A 173 -6.56 -17.96 3.97
N GLN A 174 -5.95 -18.42 5.07
CA GLN A 174 -5.01 -17.60 5.85
C GLN A 174 -3.90 -17.05 4.95
N ILE A 175 -3.26 -17.91 4.14
CA ILE A 175 -2.20 -17.54 3.21
C ILE A 175 -2.70 -16.54 2.16
N GLN A 176 -3.87 -16.80 1.57
CA GLN A 176 -4.44 -15.91 0.55
C GLN A 176 -4.74 -14.51 1.10
N ILE A 177 -5.39 -14.43 2.26
CA ILE A 177 -5.78 -13.17 2.91
C ILE A 177 -4.52 -12.40 3.33
N SER A 178 -3.52 -13.08 3.93
CA SER A 178 -2.28 -12.45 4.37
C SER A 178 -1.45 -11.90 3.19
N LYS A 179 -1.37 -12.63 2.06
CA LYS A 179 -0.73 -12.12 0.83
C LYS A 179 -1.44 -10.87 0.31
N GLU A 180 -2.76 -10.90 0.22
CA GLU A 180 -3.56 -9.75 -0.21
C GLU A 180 -3.37 -8.57 0.75
N THR A 181 -3.25 -8.82 2.05
CA THR A 181 -3.01 -7.79 3.07
C THR A 181 -1.67 -7.10 2.86
N LEU A 182 -0.59 -7.85 2.63
CA LEU A 182 0.74 -7.26 2.35
C LEU A 182 0.82 -6.55 0.99
N GLU A 183 0.16 -7.12 -0.05
CA GLU A 183 0.25 -6.59 -1.41
C GLU A 183 -0.65 -5.38 -1.68
N VAL A 184 -1.75 -5.23 -0.93
CA VAL A 184 -2.78 -4.23 -1.22
C VAL A 184 -3.10 -3.37 -0.01
N TYR A 185 -3.52 -3.97 1.12
CA TYR A 185 -4.04 -3.22 2.25
C TYR A 185 -2.97 -2.50 3.07
N GLY A 186 -1.78 -3.10 3.25
CA GLY A 186 -0.64 -2.44 3.88
C GLY A 186 -0.18 -1.18 3.12
N PRO A 187 0.12 -1.28 1.82
CA PRO A 187 0.42 -0.11 0.98
C PRO A 187 -0.72 0.91 0.93
N LEU A 188 -1.98 0.46 0.90
CA LEU A 188 -3.14 1.36 0.94
C LEU A 188 -3.20 2.15 2.25
N ALA A 189 -3.04 1.48 3.40
CA ALA A 189 -3.01 2.12 4.71
C ALA A 189 -1.87 3.15 4.82
N LEU A 190 -0.69 2.84 4.24
CA LEU A 190 0.41 3.79 4.13
C LEU A 190 0.03 5.02 3.30
N ARG A 191 -0.63 4.83 2.17
CA ARG A 191 -1.01 5.92 1.25
C ARG A 191 -2.02 6.89 1.87
N VAL A 192 -2.94 6.37 2.68
CA VAL A 192 -3.90 7.20 3.43
C VAL A 192 -3.37 7.67 4.80
N GLY A 193 -2.11 7.36 5.12
CA GLY A 193 -1.42 7.85 6.32
C GLY A 193 -1.74 7.10 7.61
N MET A 194 -2.40 5.94 7.58
CA MET A 194 -2.81 5.17 8.75
C MET A 194 -1.70 4.23 9.24
N GLN A 195 -0.66 4.80 9.85
CA GLN A 195 0.57 4.07 10.16
C GLN A 195 0.39 2.94 11.18
N ASP A 196 -0.44 3.13 12.21
CA ASP A 196 -0.64 2.11 13.25
C ASP A 196 -1.41 0.90 12.69
N ILE A 197 -2.48 1.15 11.92
CA ILE A 197 -3.23 0.08 11.21
C ILE A 197 -2.33 -0.64 10.22
N ARG A 198 -1.52 0.09 9.44
CA ARG A 198 -0.55 -0.52 8.53
C ARG A 198 0.40 -1.46 9.26
N SER A 199 1.00 -0.99 10.36
CA SER A 199 1.98 -1.75 11.12
C SER A 199 1.39 -3.05 11.66
N GLU A 200 0.17 -3.01 12.21
CA GLU A 200 -0.52 -4.19 12.72
C GLU A 200 -0.92 -5.16 11.60
N LEU A 201 -1.42 -4.66 10.47
CA LEU A 201 -1.76 -5.46 9.30
C LEU A 201 -0.54 -6.21 8.75
N GLU A 202 0.59 -5.50 8.57
CA GLU A 202 1.83 -6.05 8.04
C GLU A 202 2.43 -7.12 8.98
N ASP A 203 2.48 -6.87 10.28
CA ASP A 203 3.02 -7.81 11.26
C ASP A 203 2.17 -9.08 11.39
N ARG A 204 0.84 -8.95 11.46
CA ARG A 204 -0.06 -10.11 11.51
C ARG A 204 0.03 -10.95 10.24
N ALA A 205 0.07 -10.31 9.07
CA ALA A 205 0.22 -11.00 7.80
C ALA A 205 1.59 -11.69 7.68
N PHE A 206 2.66 -11.05 8.15
CA PHE A 206 4.00 -11.63 8.17
C PHE A 206 4.07 -12.85 9.09
N LYS A 207 3.55 -12.75 10.32
CA LYS A 207 3.47 -13.88 11.26
C LYS A 207 2.70 -15.07 10.68
N CYS A 208 1.60 -14.79 10.00
CA CYS A 208 0.82 -15.81 9.34
C CYS A 208 1.56 -16.47 8.15
N LEU A 209 2.22 -15.69 7.30
CA LEU A 209 2.90 -16.22 6.10
C LEU A 209 4.22 -16.94 6.42
N HIS A 210 4.98 -16.41 7.36
CA HIS A 210 6.33 -16.85 7.70
C HIS A 210 6.50 -17.05 9.21
N PRO A 211 5.77 -18.00 9.85
CA PRO A 211 5.74 -18.14 11.31
C PRO A 211 7.12 -18.45 11.91
N MET A 212 7.93 -19.31 11.27
CA MET A 212 9.29 -19.61 11.74
C MET A 212 10.19 -18.35 11.71
N ARG A 213 10.19 -17.61 10.59
CA ARG A 213 10.99 -16.38 10.46
C ARG A 213 10.56 -15.30 11.47
N ALA A 214 9.26 -15.17 11.69
CA ALA A 214 8.72 -14.27 12.69
C ALA A 214 9.18 -14.64 14.10
N SER A 215 9.13 -15.94 14.47
CA SER A 215 9.58 -16.45 15.76
C SER A 215 11.09 -16.23 15.97
N ILE A 216 11.92 -16.51 14.96
CA ILE A 216 13.37 -16.26 15.00
C ILE A 216 13.65 -14.78 15.25
N LEU A 217 12.99 -13.87 14.52
CA LEU A 217 13.17 -12.43 14.71
C LEU A 217 12.66 -11.95 16.06
N GLU A 218 11.53 -12.46 16.56
CA GLU A 218 11.04 -12.14 17.90
C GLU A 218 12.01 -12.56 18.98
N ASN A 219 12.59 -13.77 18.86
CA ASN A 219 13.59 -14.26 19.79
C ASN A 219 14.89 -13.46 19.72
N ALA A 220 15.36 -13.13 18.51
CA ALA A 220 16.54 -12.28 18.34
C ALA A 220 16.35 -10.90 18.97
N ILE A 221 15.16 -10.28 18.80
CA ILE A 221 14.81 -9.01 19.43
C ILE A 221 14.75 -9.17 20.96
N LYS A 222 14.10 -10.22 21.49
CA LYS A 222 14.00 -10.48 22.92
C LYS A 222 15.39 -10.70 23.54
N ASN A 223 16.22 -11.52 22.94
CA ASN A 223 17.58 -11.79 23.42
C ASN A 223 18.45 -10.54 23.38
N SER A 224 18.34 -9.75 22.32
CA SER A 224 19.02 -8.45 22.23
C SER A 224 18.48 -7.41 23.22
N SER A 225 17.21 -7.52 23.64
CA SER A 225 16.57 -6.55 24.56
C SER A 225 16.75 -6.88 26.04
N GLY A 226 17.07 -8.12 26.42
CA GLY A 226 17.17 -8.54 27.83
C GLY A 226 18.14 -7.72 28.65
N GLY A 227 19.36 -7.44 28.13
CA GLY A 227 20.33 -6.52 28.76
C GLY A 227 20.13 -5.04 28.43
N ARG A 228 19.32 -4.73 27.41
CA ARG A 228 19.19 -3.38 26.85
C ARG A 228 18.01 -2.58 27.41
N LYS A 229 17.00 -3.21 28.03
CA LYS A 229 15.87 -2.48 28.66
C LYS A 229 16.32 -1.40 29.66
N LYS A 230 17.33 -1.71 30.46
CA LYS A 230 17.91 -0.73 31.41
C LYS A 230 18.56 0.44 30.66
N ILE A 231 19.31 0.15 29.58
CA ILE A 231 19.97 1.17 28.74
C ILE A 231 18.91 2.04 28.07
N ILE A 232 17.88 1.45 27.44
CA ILE A 232 16.78 2.17 26.77
C ILE A 232 16.05 3.09 27.77
N THR A 233 15.79 2.59 28.98
CA THR A 233 15.15 3.40 30.02
C THR A 233 16.06 4.55 30.46
N LYS A 234 17.37 4.33 30.57
CA LYS A 234 18.35 5.36 30.89
C LYS A 234 18.42 6.42 29.80
N ILE A 235 18.58 6.02 28.53
CA ILE A 235 18.57 6.92 27.38
C ILE A 235 17.30 7.77 27.34
N ARG A 236 16.13 7.17 27.58
CA ARG A 236 14.85 7.91 27.63
C ARG A 236 14.82 8.97 28.73
N LYS A 237 15.38 8.66 29.91
CA LYS A 237 15.48 9.62 31.02
C LYS A 237 16.43 10.75 30.66
N GLU A 238 17.61 10.45 30.10
CA GLU A 238 18.59 11.43 29.67
C GLU A 238 18.04 12.36 28.59
N LEU A 239 17.45 11.81 27.52
CA LEU A 239 16.79 12.60 26.49
C LEU A 239 15.76 13.57 27.09
N LYS A 240 14.91 13.08 28.01
CA LYS A 240 13.89 13.92 28.64
C LYS A 240 14.51 15.01 29.54
N SER A 241 15.58 14.70 30.27
CA SER A 241 16.27 15.64 31.15
C SER A 241 16.96 16.74 30.34
N HIS A 242 17.76 16.36 29.32
CA HIS A 242 18.46 17.33 28.47
C HIS A 242 17.50 18.27 27.74
N LEU A 243 16.38 17.75 27.20
CA LEU A 243 15.36 18.57 26.57
C LEU A 243 14.76 19.60 27.54
N LYS A 244 14.39 19.17 28.76
CA LYS A 244 13.85 20.08 29.77
C LYS A 244 14.82 21.15 30.20
N ASN A 245 16.08 20.77 30.46
CA ASN A 245 17.12 21.68 30.96
C ASN A 245 17.53 22.73 29.91
N ASN A 246 17.26 22.50 28.62
CA ASN A 246 17.60 23.39 27.51
C ASN A 246 16.37 24.05 26.87
N GLY A 247 15.31 24.29 27.65
CA GLY A 247 14.18 25.13 27.26
C GLY A 247 13.20 24.51 26.27
N VAL A 248 13.15 23.17 26.15
CA VAL A 248 12.06 22.48 25.46
C VAL A 248 10.99 22.13 26.49
N TYR A 249 9.84 22.79 26.42
CA TYR A 249 8.77 22.64 27.39
C TYR A 249 7.89 21.41 27.08
N GLY A 250 7.53 20.65 28.13
CA GLY A 250 6.58 19.54 28.04
C GLY A 250 6.93 18.38 27.11
N PRO A 251 8.23 18.02 26.86
CA PRO A 251 8.57 17.00 25.88
C PRO A 251 8.09 15.62 26.34
N ALA A 252 7.35 14.92 25.48
CA ALA A 252 7.00 13.53 25.72
C ALA A 252 7.95 12.61 24.95
N VAL A 253 8.82 11.90 25.68
CA VAL A 253 9.75 10.93 25.07
C VAL A 253 9.17 9.52 25.21
N LYS A 254 8.80 8.90 24.08
CA LYS A 254 8.26 7.55 24.01
C LYS A 254 9.25 6.63 23.30
N GLY A 255 9.55 5.47 23.89
CA GLY A 255 10.26 4.41 23.20
C GLY A 255 9.35 3.76 22.17
N ARG A 256 9.91 3.37 21.02
CA ARG A 256 9.21 2.68 19.94
C ARG A 256 10.03 1.47 19.52
N GLU A 257 9.44 0.30 19.61
CA GLU A 257 9.97 -0.90 18.94
C GLU A 257 9.51 -0.88 17.48
N LYS A 258 10.40 -1.28 16.60
CA LYS A 258 10.08 -1.38 15.18
C LYS A 258 9.31 -2.66 14.92
N ASN A 259 8.31 -2.59 14.02
CA ASN A 259 7.52 -3.76 13.67
C ASN A 259 8.38 -4.84 12.95
N LEU A 260 8.05 -6.10 13.19
CA LEU A 260 8.79 -7.28 12.70
C LEU A 260 8.89 -7.30 11.17
N TYR A 261 7.80 -7.00 10.48
CA TYR A 261 7.79 -6.99 9.02
C TYR A 261 8.73 -5.94 8.43
N SER A 262 8.82 -4.76 9.05
CA SER A 262 9.76 -3.72 8.62
C SER A 262 11.22 -4.14 8.80
N ILE A 263 11.54 -4.86 9.89
CA ILE A 263 12.88 -5.42 10.13
C ILE A 263 13.17 -6.49 9.07
N TYR A 264 12.25 -7.43 8.88
CA TYR A 264 12.37 -8.49 7.87
C TYR A 264 12.61 -7.94 6.46
N ASN A 265 11.83 -6.91 6.06
CA ASN A 265 12.02 -6.28 4.76
C ASN A 265 13.38 -5.60 4.62
N LYS A 266 13.90 -4.98 5.66
CA LYS A 266 15.26 -4.40 5.62
C LYS A 266 16.33 -5.46 5.45
N ILE A 267 16.23 -6.58 6.16
CA ILE A 267 17.14 -7.73 5.98
C ILE A 267 17.09 -8.21 4.53
N LYS A 268 15.87 -8.45 4.03
CA LYS A 268 15.65 -8.98 2.67
C LYS A 268 16.13 -8.05 1.57
N THR A 269 15.85 -6.75 1.67
CA THR A 269 16.13 -5.79 0.58
C THR A 269 17.54 -5.24 0.61
N LYS A 270 18.16 -5.14 1.80
CA LYS A 270 19.51 -4.60 1.95
C LYS A 270 20.57 -5.68 2.10
N HIS A 271 20.17 -6.96 2.14
CA HIS A 271 21.06 -8.11 2.36
C HIS A 271 21.98 -7.93 3.58
N LYS A 272 21.47 -7.27 4.65
CA LYS A 272 22.23 -7.00 5.87
C LYS A 272 21.81 -7.96 6.98
N PRO A 273 22.77 -8.49 7.76
CA PRO A 273 22.46 -9.29 8.93
C PRO A 273 21.68 -8.48 9.99
N PHE A 274 20.97 -9.15 10.89
CA PHE A 274 20.19 -8.49 11.94
C PHE A 274 21.06 -7.57 12.83
N SER A 275 22.32 -7.96 13.10
CA SER A 275 23.27 -7.20 13.90
C SER A 275 23.58 -5.80 13.33
N GLU A 276 23.51 -5.64 12.01
CA GLU A 276 23.76 -4.37 11.33
C GLU A 276 22.50 -3.50 11.20
N ILE A 277 21.34 -3.97 11.66
CA ILE A 277 20.12 -3.15 11.68
C ILE A 277 20.15 -2.25 12.92
N LEU A 278 20.78 -1.12 12.75
CA LEU A 278 21.02 -0.12 13.81
C LEU A 278 19.76 0.54 14.36
N ASP A 279 18.62 0.39 13.69
CA ASP A 279 17.36 1.11 13.98
C ASP A 279 16.25 0.22 14.56
N VAL A 280 16.60 -0.85 15.27
CA VAL A 280 15.65 -1.72 15.96
C VAL A 280 14.93 -0.95 17.07
N TYR A 281 15.62 -0.04 17.74
CA TYR A 281 15.10 0.80 18.81
C TYR A 281 15.02 2.25 18.38
N GLY A 282 13.81 2.79 18.45
CA GLY A 282 13.58 4.20 18.14
C GLY A 282 13.00 4.94 19.33
N PHE A 283 13.22 6.24 19.36
CA PHE A 283 12.56 7.14 20.29
C PHE A 283 11.73 8.15 19.51
N ARG A 284 10.58 8.47 20.04
CA ARG A 284 9.73 9.54 19.53
C ARG A 284 9.68 10.65 20.57
N ILE A 285 10.04 11.84 20.13
CA ILE A 285 9.98 13.06 20.91
C ILE A 285 8.78 13.86 20.37
N LEU A 286 7.81 14.11 21.25
CA LEU A 286 6.65 14.93 20.92
C LEU A 286 6.78 16.27 21.63
N VAL A 287 6.64 17.33 20.86
CA VAL A 287 6.69 18.73 21.31
C VAL A 287 5.44 19.48 20.83
N ASP A 288 5.29 20.74 21.22
CA ASP A 288 4.05 21.48 20.93
C ASP A 288 4.16 22.32 19.65
N SER A 289 5.36 22.83 19.30
CA SER A 289 5.57 23.68 18.12
C SER A 289 6.62 23.12 17.16
N ILE A 290 6.64 23.65 15.91
CA ILE A 290 7.67 23.34 14.92
C ILE A 290 9.04 23.84 15.37
N ASP A 291 9.09 25.05 15.97
CA ASP A 291 10.32 25.62 16.49
C ASP A 291 10.92 24.76 17.59
N ASP A 292 10.08 24.17 18.46
CA ASP A 292 10.52 23.21 19.45
C ASP A 292 11.05 21.92 18.82
N CYS A 293 10.59 21.51 17.64
CA CYS A 293 11.16 20.37 16.94
C CYS A 293 12.63 20.63 16.56
N TYR A 294 12.93 21.79 15.98
CA TYR A 294 14.31 22.15 15.60
C TYR A 294 15.17 22.44 16.83
N ARG A 295 14.63 23.07 17.86
CA ARG A 295 15.31 23.26 19.15
C ARG A 295 15.69 21.91 19.77
N ALA A 296 14.73 20.97 19.83
CA ALA A 296 14.96 19.62 20.32
C ALA A 296 16.05 18.88 19.52
N LEU A 297 16.07 19.04 18.21
CA LEU A 297 17.15 18.49 17.35
C LEU A 297 18.52 19.03 17.76
N GLY A 298 18.66 20.35 17.89
CA GLY A 298 19.92 21.00 18.32
C GLY A 298 20.39 20.50 19.69
N VAL A 299 19.46 20.42 20.67
CA VAL A 299 19.76 19.91 21.99
C VAL A 299 20.27 18.47 21.95
N ILE A 300 19.59 17.56 21.25
CA ILE A 300 20.00 16.14 21.24
C ILE A 300 21.30 15.92 20.44
N HIS A 301 21.58 16.69 19.39
CA HIS A 301 22.82 16.62 18.63
C HIS A 301 24.04 17.18 19.41
N ASN A 302 23.79 18.09 20.37
CA ASN A 302 24.81 18.58 21.26
C ASN A 302 25.23 17.54 22.32
N TYR A 303 24.32 16.67 22.74
CA TYR A 303 24.59 15.66 23.76
C TYR A 303 24.93 14.27 23.21
N PHE A 304 24.45 13.94 22.01
CA PHE A 304 24.65 12.63 21.37
C PHE A 304 25.18 12.82 19.97
N SER A 305 26.25 12.12 19.63
CA SER A 305 26.89 12.23 18.30
C SER A 305 25.95 11.73 17.21
N PRO A 306 25.61 12.55 16.20
CA PRO A 306 24.81 12.10 15.07
C PRO A 306 25.62 11.18 14.15
N ILE A 307 24.94 10.19 13.54
CA ILE A 307 25.50 9.33 12.52
C ILE A 307 25.37 10.04 11.17
N GLU A 308 26.46 10.19 10.44
CA GLU A 308 26.50 10.85 9.14
C GLU A 308 25.50 10.27 8.14
N ASN A 309 24.95 11.13 7.29
CA ASN A 309 23.99 10.80 6.24
C ASN A 309 22.69 10.11 6.73
N ARG A 310 22.37 10.24 8.04
CA ARG A 310 21.17 9.66 8.65
C ARG A 310 20.12 10.69 9.08
N PHE A 311 20.40 11.96 8.89
CA PHE A 311 19.44 13.02 9.12
C PHE A 311 18.47 13.17 7.94
N LYS A 312 17.17 13.34 8.23
CA LYS A 312 16.14 13.62 7.23
C LYS A 312 15.11 14.58 7.81
N ASP A 313 14.89 15.67 7.10
CA ASP A 313 13.88 16.66 7.44
C ASP A 313 12.62 16.45 6.61
N TYR A 314 11.63 15.82 7.24
CA TYR A 314 10.30 15.65 6.67
C TYR A 314 9.30 16.71 7.19
N ILE A 315 9.76 17.73 7.95
CA ILE A 315 8.94 18.90 8.29
C ILE A 315 9.01 19.88 7.12
N ALA A 316 10.23 20.20 6.66
CA ALA A 316 10.46 21.07 5.52
C ALA A 316 9.98 20.43 4.20
N ILE A 317 10.21 19.13 4.02
CA ILE A 317 9.80 18.36 2.82
C ILE A 317 8.94 17.16 3.25
N PRO A 318 7.62 17.36 3.44
CA PRO A 318 6.72 16.30 3.84
C PRO A 318 6.63 15.17 2.81
N LYS A 319 6.47 13.92 3.27
CA LYS A 319 6.22 12.79 2.38
C LYS A 319 4.90 12.94 1.64
N SER A 320 4.73 12.22 0.54
CA SER A 320 3.51 12.25 -0.28
C SER A 320 2.24 11.86 0.49
N ASN A 321 2.36 11.04 1.55
CA ASN A 321 1.26 10.70 2.44
C ASN A 321 1.02 11.73 3.56
N GLY A 322 1.73 12.86 3.54
CA GLY A 322 1.60 13.91 4.55
C GLY A 322 2.37 13.69 5.85
N TYR A 323 3.19 12.65 5.94
CA TYR A 323 4.03 12.41 7.11
C TYR A 323 5.08 13.51 7.29
N GLN A 324 5.14 14.07 8.50
CA GLN A 324 6.10 15.09 8.91
C GLN A 324 6.81 14.69 10.20
N ALA A 325 8.12 14.78 10.22
CA ALA A 325 8.99 14.59 11.39
C ALA A 325 10.45 14.93 11.04
N LEU A 326 11.27 15.27 12.02
CA LEU A 326 12.73 15.20 11.88
C LEU A 326 13.18 13.79 12.27
N HIS A 327 13.97 13.16 11.43
CA HIS A 327 14.58 11.86 11.69
C HIS A 327 16.07 12.03 11.83
N THR A 328 16.64 11.52 12.91
CA THR A 328 18.09 11.45 13.10
C THR A 328 18.48 10.13 13.73
N SER A 329 19.66 9.62 13.42
CA SER A 329 20.25 8.47 14.09
C SER A 329 21.45 8.94 14.90
N LEU A 330 21.53 8.51 16.13
CA LEU A 330 22.50 8.97 17.12
C LEU A 330 23.26 7.80 17.73
N LEU A 331 24.49 8.02 18.15
CA LEU A 331 25.22 7.14 19.03
C LEU A 331 24.96 7.58 20.49
N ALA A 332 24.17 6.77 21.20
CA ALA A 332 23.85 7.03 22.61
C ALA A 332 24.84 6.32 23.54
N LEU A 333 24.47 6.12 24.79
CA LEU A 333 25.30 5.47 25.82
C LEU A 333 25.98 4.19 25.30
N LYS A 334 27.29 4.05 25.54
CA LYS A 334 28.13 2.92 25.12
C LYS A 334 28.10 2.72 23.58
N ALA A 335 28.06 3.81 22.82
CA ALA A 335 27.96 3.80 21.35
C ALA A 335 26.75 3.02 20.81
N PHE A 336 25.65 2.94 21.58
CA PHE A 336 24.44 2.26 21.18
C PHE A 336 23.67 3.10 20.14
N PRO A 337 23.45 2.61 18.92
CA PRO A 337 22.75 3.36 17.89
C PRO A 337 21.26 3.41 18.18
N ILE A 338 20.69 4.60 18.11
CA ILE A 338 19.25 4.86 18.24
C ILE A 338 18.73 5.71 17.09
N GLU A 339 17.51 5.47 16.67
CA GLU A 339 16.77 6.37 15.77
C GLU A 339 15.87 7.29 16.62
N VAL A 340 15.95 8.59 16.38
CA VAL A 340 15.08 9.57 17.04
C VAL A 340 14.21 10.26 16.01
N GLN A 341 12.91 10.27 16.28
CA GLN A 341 11.88 10.95 15.50
C GLN A 341 11.33 12.10 16.33
N ILE A 342 11.44 13.32 15.85
CA ILE A 342 10.95 14.52 16.52
C ILE A 342 9.80 15.08 15.70
N GLN A 343 8.67 15.34 16.34
CA GLN A 343 7.46 15.84 15.68
C GLN A 343 6.55 16.54 16.70
N THR A 344 5.64 17.36 16.20
CA THR A 344 4.61 17.93 17.07
C THR A 344 3.54 16.89 17.42
N ARG A 345 2.76 17.16 18.49
CA ARG A 345 1.62 16.30 18.84
C ARG A 345 0.60 16.22 17.70
N THR A 346 0.37 17.31 16.99
CA THR A 346 -0.52 17.37 15.82
C THR A 346 0.02 16.55 14.65
N MET A 347 1.31 16.67 14.32
CA MET A 347 1.95 15.84 13.27
C MET A 347 1.87 14.36 13.62
N TRP A 348 2.05 14.00 14.89
CA TRP A 348 1.94 12.62 15.34
C TRP A 348 0.51 12.08 15.19
N ALA A 349 -0.50 12.86 15.63
CA ALA A 349 -1.91 12.49 15.47
C ALA A 349 -2.25 12.28 13.97
N THR A 350 -1.84 13.23 13.12
CA THR A 350 -2.05 13.14 11.67
C THR A 350 -1.35 11.92 11.06
N SER A 351 -0.14 11.57 11.50
CA SER A 351 0.61 10.41 10.97
C SER A 351 0.04 9.06 11.41
N ASN A 352 -0.66 9.00 12.54
CA ASN A 352 -1.27 7.76 13.03
C ASN A 352 -2.70 7.56 12.52
N MET A 353 -3.49 8.65 12.54
CA MET A 353 -4.87 8.64 12.08
C MET A 353 -4.98 8.82 10.56
N GLY A 354 -3.93 9.37 9.92
CA GLY A 354 -3.93 9.65 8.50
C GLY A 354 -5.09 10.58 8.12
N ILE A 355 -5.79 10.21 7.04
CA ILE A 355 -6.93 10.97 6.57
C ILE A 355 -8.10 11.00 7.58
N ALA A 356 -8.18 10.04 8.50
CA ALA A 356 -9.21 10.02 9.55
C ALA A 356 -9.08 11.17 10.55
N ALA A 357 -7.89 11.74 10.72
CA ALA A 357 -7.65 12.88 11.62
C ALA A 357 -8.54 14.09 11.29
N HIS A 358 -8.92 14.25 10.04
CA HIS A 358 -9.77 15.36 9.59
C HIS A 358 -11.21 15.28 10.15
N TRP A 359 -11.75 14.09 10.38
CA TRP A 359 -13.07 13.90 10.97
C TRP A 359 -13.06 14.01 12.49
N GLY A 360 -11.93 13.63 13.14
CA GLY A 360 -11.81 13.64 14.59
C GLY A 360 -11.46 15.01 15.21
N TYR A 361 -10.72 15.83 14.48
CA TYR A 361 -10.29 17.15 14.92
C TYR A 361 -10.78 18.23 13.95
N LYS A 362 -12.00 18.73 14.14
CA LYS A 362 -12.46 20.00 13.52
C LYS A 362 -11.78 21.21 14.17
N THR A 363 -10.46 21.21 14.31
CA THR A 363 -9.73 22.39 14.76
C THR A 363 -9.46 23.29 13.57
N LYS A 364 -9.69 24.60 13.76
CA LYS A 364 -9.45 25.65 12.75
C LYS A 364 -8.00 25.66 12.21
N ASP A 365 -7.08 24.95 12.87
CA ASP A 365 -5.64 24.88 12.55
C ASP A 365 -5.22 23.57 11.88
N SER A 366 -6.15 22.68 11.50
CA SER A 366 -5.77 21.45 10.78
C SER A 366 -5.28 21.82 9.39
N GLN A 367 -3.98 21.70 9.14
CA GLN A 367 -3.38 21.96 7.82
C GLN A 367 -4.05 21.04 6.78
N PRO A 368 -4.61 21.58 5.69
CA PRO A 368 -5.38 20.84 4.69
C PRO A 368 -4.53 19.86 3.85
N GLY A 369 -3.26 19.70 4.17
CA GLY A 369 -2.29 19.03 3.29
C GLY A 369 -2.46 17.52 3.12
N SER A 370 -2.87 16.77 4.14
CA SER A 370 -2.97 15.29 4.04
C SER A 370 -4.26 14.86 3.32
N GLU A 371 -5.37 15.52 3.61
CA GLU A 371 -6.64 15.26 2.92
C GLU A 371 -6.57 15.68 1.45
N LEU A 372 -6.03 16.87 1.17
CA LEU A 372 -5.87 17.36 -0.20
C LEU A 372 -5.01 16.40 -1.03
N ARG A 373 -3.94 15.85 -0.45
CA ARG A 373 -3.07 14.85 -1.11
C ARG A 373 -3.78 13.53 -1.36
N ALA A 374 -4.53 13.03 -0.38
CA ALA A 374 -5.30 11.80 -0.56
C ALA A 374 -6.44 11.99 -1.58
N ARG A 375 -7.15 13.12 -1.54
CA ARG A 375 -8.17 13.47 -2.55
C ARG A 375 -7.55 13.62 -3.95
N LYS A 376 -6.37 14.26 -4.07
CA LYS A 376 -5.64 14.36 -5.34
C LYS A 376 -5.25 12.99 -5.89
N TRP A 377 -4.77 12.09 -5.03
CA TRP A 377 -4.48 10.71 -5.41
C TRP A 377 -5.73 9.94 -5.84
N LEU A 378 -6.84 10.04 -5.08
CA LEU A 378 -8.11 9.42 -5.43
C LEU A 378 -8.66 9.93 -6.76
N LYS A 379 -8.55 11.25 -7.02
CA LYS A 379 -8.90 11.84 -8.32
C LYS A 379 -8.01 11.27 -9.43
N GLY A 380 -6.71 11.12 -9.18
CA GLY A 380 -5.78 10.45 -10.09
C GLY A 380 -6.20 9.02 -10.44
N LEU A 381 -6.72 8.25 -9.47
CA LEU A 381 -7.27 6.90 -9.73
C LEU A 381 -8.49 6.94 -10.66
N LEU A 382 -9.38 7.94 -10.53
CA LEU A 382 -10.52 8.10 -11.44
C LEU A 382 -10.07 8.44 -12.86
N ASP A 383 -9.06 9.30 -13.00
CA ASP A 383 -8.49 9.68 -14.30
C ASP A 383 -7.76 8.50 -14.95
N LEU A 384 -7.02 7.71 -14.17
CA LEU A 384 -6.42 6.45 -14.63
C LEU A 384 -7.49 5.46 -15.11
N HIS A 385 -8.63 5.39 -14.40
CA HIS A 385 -9.73 4.54 -14.83
C HIS A 385 -10.30 4.93 -16.20
N LYS A 386 -10.52 6.24 -16.42
CA LYS A 386 -11.01 6.75 -17.71
C LYS A 386 -10.05 6.48 -18.85
N LYS A 387 -8.73 6.50 -18.57
CA LYS A 387 -7.66 6.32 -19.56
C LYS A 387 -7.27 4.85 -19.80
N SER A 388 -7.55 3.94 -18.84
CA SER A 388 -7.19 2.51 -18.94
C SER A 388 -8.17 1.76 -19.82
N SER A 389 -7.65 1.03 -20.78
CA SER A 389 -8.45 0.20 -21.69
C SER A 389 -8.87 -1.14 -21.08
N ASP A 390 -8.11 -1.65 -20.09
CA ASP A 390 -8.32 -2.96 -19.48
C ASP A 390 -8.21 -2.91 -17.95
N SER A 391 -8.90 -3.85 -17.30
CA SER A 391 -8.90 -4.00 -15.83
C SER A 391 -7.54 -4.46 -15.29
N MET A 392 -6.76 -5.21 -16.05
CA MET A 392 -5.41 -5.64 -15.65
C MET A 392 -4.44 -4.46 -15.66
N GLU A 393 -4.44 -3.65 -16.71
CA GLU A 393 -3.65 -2.42 -16.81
C GLU A 393 -3.93 -1.46 -15.65
N PHE A 394 -5.20 -1.28 -15.31
CA PHE A 394 -5.60 -0.44 -14.19
C PHE A 394 -5.08 -0.94 -12.85
N VAL A 395 -5.16 -2.26 -12.60
CA VAL A 395 -4.66 -2.88 -11.36
C VAL A 395 -3.14 -2.78 -11.26
N GLU A 396 -2.43 -2.95 -12.37
CA GLU A 396 -0.98 -2.78 -12.42
C GLU A 396 -0.57 -1.34 -12.10
N SER A 397 -1.28 -0.37 -12.68
CA SER A 397 -1.06 1.06 -12.40
C SER A 397 -1.29 1.37 -10.91
N ILE A 398 -2.35 0.84 -10.29
CA ILE A 398 -2.60 1.01 -8.86
C ILE A 398 -1.48 0.39 -8.01
N LYS A 399 -1.04 -0.84 -8.32
CA LYS A 399 0.07 -1.47 -7.59
C LYS A 399 1.34 -0.63 -7.66
N THR A 400 1.60 -0.07 -8.83
CA THR A 400 2.72 0.85 -9.04
C THR A 400 2.58 2.10 -8.18
N ASP A 401 1.41 2.72 -8.13
CA ASP A 401 1.17 3.95 -7.37
C ASP A 401 1.13 3.72 -5.84
N LEU A 402 0.87 2.50 -5.40
CA LEU A 402 0.88 2.13 -3.98
C LEU A 402 2.29 1.91 -3.43
N ASP A 403 3.30 1.73 -4.27
CA ASP A 403 4.70 1.63 -3.84
C ASP A 403 5.20 3.01 -3.37
N SER A 404 5.68 3.07 -2.15
CA SER A 404 5.91 4.32 -1.40
C SER A 404 7.35 4.81 -1.40
N SER A 405 8.24 4.18 -2.15
CA SER A 405 9.63 4.66 -2.27
C SER A 405 9.66 5.87 -3.21
N GLU A 406 10.06 7.03 -2.71
CA GLU A 406 10.07 8.29 -3.46
C GLU A 406 11.45 8.92 -3.52
N VAL A 407 11.71 9.58 -4.64
CA VAL A 407 12.84 10.50 -4.84
C VAL A 407 12.30 11.92 -5.01
N TYR A 408 12.99 12.89 -4.43
CA TYR A 408 12.63 14.31 -4.50
C TYR A 408 13.57 15.02 -5.45
N LEU A 409 13.01 15.61 -6.51
CA LEU A 409 13.75 16.23 -7.60
C LEU A 409 13.40 17.71 -7.67
N PHE A 410 14.33 18.51 -8.15
CA PHE A 410 14.16 19.95 -8.31
C PHE A 410 14.01 20.32 -9.78
N SER A 411 13.09 21.24 -10.07
CA SER A 411 13.13 21.95 -11.36
C SER A 411 14.19 23.04 -11.32
N PRO A 412 14.61 23.59 -12.47
CA PRO A 412 15.53 24.73 -12.52
C PRO A 412 15.05 25.98 -11.76
N LYS A 413 13.72 26.08 -11.57
CA LYS A 413 13.07 27.18 -10.81
C LYS A 413 12.98 26.88 -9.31
N GLY A 414 13.57 25.77 -8.81
CA GLY A 414 13.54 25.40 -7.41
C GLY A 414 12.25 24.69 -6.93
N HIS A 415 11.29 24.40 -7.79
CA HIS A 415 10.11 23.61 -7.39
C HIS A 415 10.48 22.16 -7.13
N ILE A 416 9.93 21.58 -6.06
CA ILE A 416 10.18 20.21 -5.63
C ILE A 416 9.10 19.28 -6.16
N TYR A 417 9.51 18.17 -6.78
CA TYR A 417 8.64 17.12 -7.29
C TYR A 417 9.00 15.78 -6.65
N GLY A 418 8.03 15.12 -6.03
CA GLY A 418 8.18 13.76 -5.51
C GLY A 418 7.78 12.74 -6.56
N LEU A 419 8.70 11.91 -7.01
CA LEU A 419 8.46 10.81 -7.94
C LEU A 419 8.83 9.47 -7.29
N LYS A 420 8.35 8.39 -7.90
CA LYS A 420 8.72 7.04 -7.48
C LYS A 420 10.20 6.77 -7.69
N THR A 421 10.84 6.01 -6.80
CA THR A 421 12.20 5.51 -6.98
C THR A 421 12.31 4.72 -8.29
N GLY A 422 13.38 4.96 -9.05
CA GLY A 422 13.55 4.45 -10.42
C GLY A 422 12.91 5.34 -11.48
N ALA A 423 12.35 6.51 -11.10
CA ALA A 423 11.80 7.47 -12.06
C ALA A 423 12.88 8.02 -12.99
N THR A 424 12.49 8.27 -14.22
CA THR A 424 13.33 8.78 -15.30
C THR A 424 12.97 10.22 -15.66
N PRO A 425 13.79 10.93 -16.46
CA PRO A 425 13.45 12.27 -16.95
C PRO A 425 12.09 12.35 -17.66
N ILE A 426 11.66 11.27 -18.33
CA ILE A 426 10.33 11.20 -18.95
C ILE A 426 9.24 11.21 -17.87
N ASP A 427 9.41 10.43 -16.80
CA ASP A 427 8.49 10.44 -15.67
C ASP A 427 8.38 11.85 -15.06
N PHE A 428 9.52 12.53 -14.89
CA PHE A 428 9.58 13.89 -14.38
C PHE A 428 8.85 14.88 -15.31
N ALA A 429 9.07 14.80 -16.62
CA ALA A 429 8.42 15.67 -17.59
C ALA A 429 6.89 15.56 -17.53
N TYR A 430 6.36 14.32 -17.50
CA TYR A 430 4.92 14.09 -17.36
C TYR A 430 4.39 14.51 -15.98
N GLU A 431 5.19 14.45 -14.91
CA GLU A 431 4.75 14.90 -13.58
C GLU A 431 4.62 16.42 -13.53
N VAL A 432 5.53 17.16 -14.15
CA VAL A 432 5.46 18.61 -14.24
C VAL A 432 4.24 19.03 -15.07
N HIS A 433 4.17 18.61 -16.33
CA HIS A 433 3.02 18.85 -17.20
C HIS A 433 2.96 17.82 -18.33
N THR A 434 1.75 17.45 -18.75
CA THR A 434 1.56 16.48 -19.85
C THR A 434 2.22 16.95 -21.14
N ASP A 435 2.08 18.24 -21.49
CA ASP A 435 2.68 18.81 -22.71
C ASP A 435 4.22 18.77 -22.73
N LEU A 436 4.87 18.88 -21.54
CA LEU A 436 6.32 18.72 -21.45
C LEU A 436 6.72 17.26 -21.75
N GLY A 437 5.98 16.31 -21.19
CA GLY A 437 6.17 14.89 -21.48
C GLY A 437 5.91 14.55 -22.96
N ASP A 438 4.97 15.25 -23.58
CA ASP A 438 4.62 15.04 -24.99
C ASP A 438 5.64 15.64 -25.97
N LYS A 439 6.40 16.64 -25.55
CA LYS A 439 7.37 17.37 -26.39
C LYS A 439 8.82 17.08 -26.04
N ILE A 440 9.08 16.16 -25.11
CA ILE A 440 10.45 15.86 -24.63
C ILE A 440 11.33 15.29 -25.75
N ILE A 441 12.51 15.88 -25.91
CA ILE A 441 13.56 15.42 -26.84
C ILE A 441 14.86 15.13 -26.12
N GLY A 442 15.10 15.71 -24.93
CA GLY A 442 16.30 15.53 -24.14
C GLY A 442 16.12 16.04 -22.70
N CYS A 443 17.15 15.88 -21.91
CA CYS A 443 17.17 16.42 -20.56
C CYS A 443 18.58 16.77 -20.10
N LYS A 444 18.67 17.65 -19.07
CA LYS A 444 19.89 17.88 -18.30
C LYS A 444 19.61 17.53 -16.85
N VAL A 445 20.52 16.75 -16.26
CA VAL A 445 20.52 16.41 -14.84
C VAL A 445 21.72 17.09 -14.19
N ASN A 446 21.49 17.94 -13.18
CA ASN A 446 22.52 18.78 -12.55
C ASN A 446 23.31 19.60 -13.59
N ARG A 447 22.63 20.19 -14.55
CA ARG A 447 23.16 21.00 -15.67
C ARG A 447 24.00 20.23 -16.72
N ARG A 448 24.09 18.90 -16.63
CA ARG A 448 24.78 18.05 -17.62
C ARG A 448 23.75 17.28 -18.44
N GLU A 449 23.99 17.13 -19.73
CA GLU A 449 23.16 16.29 -20.59
C GLU A 449 23.13 14.85 -20.07
N ALA A 450 21.94 14.23 -20.10
CA ALA A 450 21.74 12.89 -19.63
C ALA A 450 20.75 12.13 -20.54
N PRO A 451 20.90 10.80 -20.65
CA PRO A 451 19.96 9.99 -21.41
C PRO A 451 18.58 9.95 -20.72
N LEU A 452 17.51 9.84 -21.54
CA LEU A 452 16.12 9.84 -21.04
C LEU A 452 15.75 8.62 -20.20
N ASN A 453 16.55 7.57 -20.19
CA ASN A 453 16.34 6.34 -19.42
C ASN A 453 17.18 6.27 -18.12
N ILE A 454 17.88 7.35 -17.76
CA ILE A 454 18.65 7.40 -16.50
C ILE A 454 17.70 7.36 -15.30
N GLU A 455 18.03 6.60 -14.27
CA GLU A 455 17.33 6.63 -13.00
C GLU A 455 17.71 7.87 -12.20
N LEU A 456 16.72 8.68 -11.85
CA LEU A 456 16.91 9.92 -11.10
C LEU A 456 17.04 9.64 -9.60
N GLN A 457 17.90 10.43 -8.94
CA GLN A 457 18.18 10.34 -7.49
C GLN A 457 17.72 11.59 -6.76
N SER A 458 17.35 11.44 -5.49
CA SER A 458 16.93 12.58 -4.65
C SER A 458 18.02 13.67 -4.60
N GLY A 459 17.59 14.92 -4.69
CA GLY A 459 18.46 16.09 -4.67
C GLY A 459 18.94 16.58 -6.04
N GLN A 460 18.66 15.82 -7.11
CA GLN A 460 19.04 16.24 -8.46
C GLN A 460 18.10 17.32 -9.03
N THR A 461 18.69 18.25 -9.78
CA THR A 461 17.94 19.23 -10.57
C THR A 461 17.78 18.71 -11.99
N VAL A 462 16.52 18.67 -12.48
CA VAL A 462 16.17 18.12 -13.79
C VAL A 462 15.58 19.22 -14.66
N GLU A 463 16.21 19.46 -15.80
CA GLU A 463 15.75 20.36 -16.85
C GLU A 463 15.33 19.56 -18.07
N ILE A 464 14.11 19.79 -18.56
CA ILE A 464 13.56 19.09 -19.73
C ILE A 464 13.78 19.95 -20.98
N ILE A 465 14.35 19.35 -21.99
CA ILE A 465 14.53 19.97 -23.32
C ILE A 465 13.37 19.51 -24.19
N THR A 466 12.64 20.47 -24.75
CA THR A 466 11.44 20.24 -25.56
C THR A 466 11.61 20.66 -27.01
N SER A 467 10.91 19.98 -27.89
CA SER A 467 10.76 20.40 -29.30
C SER A 467 9.64 21.44 -29.47
N ASN A 468 9.74 22.28 -30.49
CA ASN A 468 8.68 23.21 -30.87
C ASN A 468 7.49 22.50 -31.56
N GLY A 469 7.63 21.23 -31.94
CA GLY A 469 6.61 20.41 -32.58
C GLY A 469 6.22 19.19 -31.77
N THR A 470 5.25 18.43 -32.28
CA THR A 470 4.87 17.12 -31.71
C THR A 470 5.96 16.09 -32.01
N VAL A 471 6.53 15.50 -30.96
CA VAL A 471 7.51 14.41 -31.07
C VAL A 471 6.75 13.08 -31.11
N GLU A 472 7.08 12.14 -31.99
CA GLU A 472 6.49 10.80 -31.95
C GLU A 472 6.90 10.09 -30.65
N ALA A 473 5.91 9.51 -29.96
CA ALA A 473 6.18 8.73 -28.76
C ALA A 473 6.88 7.41 -29.13
N ASP A 474 8.03 7.14 -28.51
CA ASP A 474 8.72 5.87 -28.68
C ASP A 474 8.12 4.82 -27.71
N PRO A 475 7.58 3.70 -28.22
CA PRO A 475 7.07 2.61 -27.38
C PRO A 475 8.11 2.03 -26.42
N VAL A 476 9.41 2.15 -26.71
CA VAL A 476 10.52 1.70 -25.86
C VAL A 476 10.50 2.43 -24.51
N TRP A 477 9.98 3.65 -24.46
CA TRP A 477 9.84 4.40 -23.20
C TRP A 477 9.01 3.66 -22.16
N LEU A 478 8.02 2.86 -22.59
CA LEU A 478 7.18 2.05 -21.68
C LEU A 478 7.96 0.99 -20.90
N ASN A 479 9.18 0.63 -21.34
CA ASN A 479 10.01 -0.37 -20.67
C ASN A 479 10.72 0.17 -19.41
N PHE A 480 11.00 1.47 -19.37
CA PHE A 480 11.77 2.05 -18.27
C PHE A 480 11.03 3.14 -17.47
N VAL A 481 9.95 3.75 -18.00
CA VAL A 481 9.13 4.66 -17.18
C VAL A 481 8.41 3.90 -16.07
N VAL A 482 8.36 4.50 -14.89
CA VAL A 482 7.79 3.86 -13.69
C VAL A 482 6.49 4.49 -13.21
N THR A 483 6.19 5.76 -13.59
CA THR A 483 4.97 6.42 -13.15
C THR A 483 3.76 6.05 -14.01
N SER A 484 2.60 5.93 -13.36
CA SER A 484 1.33 5.66 -14.05
C SER A 484 0.94 6.80 -14.99
N LYS A 485 1.30 8.06 -14.64
CA LYS A 485 1.02 9.26 -15.42
C LYS A 485 1.78 9.26 -16.74
N ALA A 486 3.11 8.98 -16.71
CA ALA A 486 3.92 8.86 -17.91
C ALA A 486 3.46 7.70 -18.81
N ARG A 487 3.26 6.50 -18.23
CA ARG A 487 2.75 5.34 -18.97
C ARG A 487 1.43 5.61 -19.67
N SER A 488 0.48 6.25 -18.96
CA SER A 488 -0.82 6.59 -19.54
C SER A 488 -0.71 7.63 -20.66
N GLY A 489 0.13 8.67 -20.48
CA GLY A 489 0.40 9.69 -21.49
C GLY A 489 1.01 9.08 -22.76
N ILE A 490 2.09 8.31 -22.61
CA ILE A 490 2.76 7.63 -23.74
C ILE A 490 1.78 6.70 -24.47
N ARG A 491 1.03 5.85 -23.75
CA ARG A 491 0.03 4.95 -24.36
C ARG A 491 -1.06 5.69 -25.12
N SER A 492 -1.53 6.84 -24.61
CA SER A 492 -2.52 7.67 -25.28
C SER A 492 -2.02 8.15 -26.66
N ARG A 493 -0.75 8.54 -26.73
CA ARG A 493 -0.12 8.99 -27.98
C ARG A 493 0.13 7.84 -28.95
N LEU A 494 0.63 6.70 -28.44
CA LEU A 494 0.88 5.49 -29.25
C LEU A 494 -0.40 4.96 -29.93
N ARG A 495 -1.57 5.11 -29.30
CA ARG A 495 -2.85 4.67 -29.90
C ARG A 495 -3.20 5.40 -31.19
N ASN A 496 -2.68 6.59 -31.39
CA ASN A 496 -2.93 7.43 -32.57
C ASN A 496 -1.93 7.18 -33.71
N GLN A 497 -0.94 6.27 -33.53
CA GLN A 497 0.05 5.94 -34.55
C GLN A 497 -0.49 4.97 -35.60
N LYS A 498 0.10 5.01 -36.84
CA LYS A 498 -0.22 4.08 -37.93
C LYS A 498 0.14 2.63 -37.53
N VAL A 499 -0.73 1.67 -37.88
CA VAL A 499 -0.59 0.24 -37.52
C VAL A 499 0.74 -0.37 -37.96
N SER A 500 1.27 0.05 -39.12
CA SER A 500 2.55 -0.44 -39.65
C SER A 500 3.75 0.00 -38.81
N SER A 501 3.79 1.25 -38.39
CA SER A 501 4.81 1.80 -37.47
C SER A 501 4.72 1.15 -36.12
N ALA A 502 3.50 1.03 -35.55
CA ALA A 502 3.27 0.35 -34.31
C ALA A 502 3.76 -1.11 -34.31
N ARG A 503 3.57 -1.86 -35.38
CA ARG A 503 4.06 -3.25 -35.49
C ARG A 503 5.59 -3.35 -35.47
N LYS A 504 6.29 -2.45 -36.20
CA LYS A 504 7.77 -2.39 -36.17
C LYS A 504 8.27 -2.08 -34.74
N ALA A 505 7.72 -1.06 -34.11
CA ALA A 505 8.08 -0.66 -32.78
C ALA A 505 7.81 -1.76 -31.73
N GLY A 506 6.66 -2.44 -31.81
CA GLY A 506 6.33 -3.57 -30.94
C GLY A 506 7.27 -4.76 -31.11
N LYS A 507 7.81 -4.99 -32.31
CA LYS A 507 8.82 -6.02 -32.54
C LYS A 507 10.13 -5.67 -31.81
N VAL A 508 10.62 -4.45 -31.97
CA VAL A 508 11.84 -3.97 -31.27
C VAL A 508 11.66 -4.07 -29.76
N MET A 509 10.53 -3.63 -29.24
CA MET A 509 10.20 -3.69 -27.82
C MET A 509 10.25 -5.12 -27.27
N LEU A 510 9.62 -6.07 -27.94
CA LEU A 510 9.61 -7.48 -27.52
C LEU A 510 11.01 -8.11 -27.62
N GLU A 511 11.74 -7.85 -28.70
CA GLU A 511 13.11 -8.36 -28.87
C GLU A 511 14.07 -7.81 -27.82
N THR A 512 13.94 -6.54 -27.43
CA THR A 512 14.76 -5.94 -26.36
C THR A 512 14.50 -6.62 -25.03
N GLU A 513 13.23 -6.87 -24.66
CA GLU A 513 12.89 -7.55 -23.41
C GLU A 513 13.33 -9.03 -23.41
N LEU A 514 13.20 -9.72 -24.55
CA LEU A 514 13.66 -11.10 -24.67
C LEU A 514 15.18 -11.22 -24.57
N LYS A 515 15.95 -10.28 -25.16
CA LYS A 515 17.41 -10.24 -25.08
C LYS A 515 17.91 -10.04 -23.63
N ARG A 516 17.23 -9.25 -22.81
CA ARG A 516 17.57 -9.06 -21.38
C ARG A 516 17.61 -10.37 -20.60
N SER A 517 16.88 -11.38 -21.04
CA SER A 517 16.82 -12.70 -20.40
C SER A 517 17.48 -13.79 -21.25
N GLY A 518 18.35 -13.41 -22.18
CA GLY A 518 19.15 -14.37 -22.97
C GLY A 518 18.36 -15.18 -23.99
N SER A 519 17.18 -14.69 -24.44
CA SER A 519 16.39 -15.35 -25.50
C SER A 519 16.04 -14.39 -26.63
N SER A 520 15.65 -14.94 -27.77
CA SER A 520 15.27 -14.18 -28.95
C SER A 520 13.88 -14.60 -29.46
N LEU A 521 13.23 -13.76 -30.27
CA LEU A 521 11.94 -14.11 -30.84
C LEU A 521 12.04 -15.34 -31.75
N ALA A 522 13.23 -15.61 -32.32
CA ALA A 522 13.50 -16.76 -33.18
C ALA A 522 13.41 -18.11 -32.43
N ASP A 523 13.56 -18.12 -31.10
CA ASP A 523 13.47 -19.32 -30.27
C ASP A 523 12.04 -19.85 -30.14
N TYR A 524 11.05 -19.01 -30.49
CA TYR A 524 9.63 -19.31 -30.36
C TYR A 524 8.99 -19.54 -31.71
N ARG A 525 8.99 -20.82 -32.17
CA ARG A 525 8.40 -21.21 -33.48
C ARG A 525 7.34 -22.30 -33.30
N GLY A 526 6.45 -22.43 -34.27
CA GLY A 526 5.48 -23.54 -34.36
C GLY A 526 4.55 -23.66 -33.15
N LYS A 527 4.49 -24.84 -32.53
CA LYS A 527 3.59 -25.16 -31.41
C LYS A 527 3.85 -24.29 -30.18
N VAL A 528 5.13 -23.94 -29.89
CA VAL A 528 5.51 -23.12 -28.73
C VAL A 528 4.95 -21.69 -28.86
N LEU A 529 5.12 -21.09 -30.02
CA LEU A 529 4.57 -19.75 -30.28
C LEU A 529 3.04 -19.75 -30.17
N LYS A 530 2.37 -20.76 -30.71
CA LYS A 530 0.90 -20.89 -30.60
C LYS A 530 0.45 -21.01 -29.14
N GLN A 531 1.13 -21.78 -28.31
CA GLN A 531 0.82 -21.91 -26.87
C GLN A 531 1.03 -20.60 -26.12
N VAL A 532 2.13 -19.89 -26.40
CA VAL A 532 2.40 -18.59 -25.78
C VAL A 532 1.34 -17.57 -26.20
N LEU A 533 1.03 -17.46 -27.48
CA LEU A 533 -0.03 -16.55 -27.98
C LEU A 533 -1.40 -16.86 -27.36
N SER A 534 -1.75 -18.14 -27.25
CA SER A 534 -2.98 -18.58 -26.57
C SER A 534 -2.99 -18.20 -25.08
N SER A 535 -1.86 -18.35 -24.38
CA SER A 535 -1.75 -17.95 -22.96
C SER A 535 -1.88 -16.44 -22.76
N ILE A 536 -1.54 -15.64 -23.77
CA ILE A 536 -1.67 -14.18 -23.79
C ILE A 536 -3.07 -13.75 -24.28
N GLY A 537 -3.85 -14.68 -24.88
CA GLY A 537 -5.18 -14.38 -25.43
C GLY A 537 -5.13 -13.63 -26.77
N VAL A 538 -4.14 -13.93 -27.64
CA VAL A 538 -3.97 -13.28 -28.95
C VAL A 538 -3.93 -14.32 -30.06
N THR A 539 -4.55 -14.01 -31.19
CA THR A 539 -4.70 -14.95 -32.32
C THR A 539 -3.46 -15.03 -33.23
N SER A 540 -2.63 -13.97 -33.29
CA SER A 540 -1.45 -13.93 -34.14
C SER A 540 -0.32 -13.10 -33.57
N LEU A 541 0.93 -13.41 -33.97
CA LEU A 541 2.12 -12.64 -33.57
C LEU A 541 2.01 -11.19 -34.09
N ASN A 542 1.54 -10.97 -35.30
CA ASN A 542 1.38 -9.63 -35.88
C ASN A 542 0.42 -8.76 -35.05
N LYS A 543 -0.68 -9.35 -34.54
CA LYS A 543 -1.60 -8.67 -33.65
C LYS A 543 -0.95 -8.37 -32.29
N LEU A 544 -0.18 -9.30 -31.73
CA LEU A 544 0.59 -9.09 -30.51
C LEU A 544 1.59 -7.94 -30.65
N LEU A 545 2.38 -7.94 -31.74
CA LEU A 545 3.35 -6.87 -32.01
C LEU A 545 2.67 -5.51 -32.21
N THR A 546 1.54 -5.49 -32.91
CA THR A 546 0.74 -4.25 -33.03
C THR A 546 0.20 -3.79 -31.67
N ASP A 547 -0.32 -4.68 -30.85
CA ASP A 547 -0.83 -4.35 -29.52
C ASP A 547 0.28 -3.85 -28.58
N LEU A 548 1.50 -4.39 -28.69
CA LEU A 548 2.69 -3.90 -27.99
C LEU A 548 3.07 -2.49 -28.46
N GLY A 549 3.19 -2.27 -29.76
CA GLY A 549 3.58 -0.98 -30.31
C GLY A 549 2.54 0.13 -30.08
N LEU A 550 1.27 -0.23 -29.99
CA LEU A 550 0.19 0.69 -29.58
C LEU A 550 0.09 0.87 -28.05
N GLY A 551 0.98 0.24 -27.27
CA GLY A 551 0.97 0.31 -25.82
C GLY A 551 -0.24 -0.34 -25.14
N LYS A 552 -1.01 -1.16 -25.86
CA LYS A 552 -2.14 -1.93 -25.31
C LYS A 552 -1.67 -3.04 -24.38
N ARG A 553 -0.43 -3.49 -24.53
CA ARG A 553 0.21 -4.52 -23.70
C ARG A 553 1.61 -4.06 -23.32
N THR A 554 2.08 -4.49 -22.15
CA THR A 554 3.40 -4.14 -21.62
C THR A 554 4.43 -5.18 -22.01
N GLY A 555 5.60 -4.76 -22.51
CA GLY A 555 6.65 -5.64 -23.05
C GLY A 555 7.17 -6.67 -22.05
N ASN A 556 7.46 -6.25 -20.82
CA ASN A 556 7.96 -7.13 -19.74
C ASN A 556 6.96 -8.25 -19.38
N ILE A 557 5.65 -7.95 -19.27
CA ILE A 557 4.62 -8.95 -18.98
C ILE A 557 4.48 -9.96 -20.11
N VAL A 558 4.57 -9.49 -21.35
CA VAL A 558 4.54 -10.36 -22.51
C VAL A 558 5.79 -11.25 -22.55
N ALA A 559 6.98 -10.68 -22.30
CA ALA A 559 8.24 -11.44 -22.25
C ALA A 559 8.21 -12.52 -21.16
N GLU A 560 7.67 -12.25 -19.95
CA GLU A 560 7.49 -13.27 -18.92
C GLU A 560 6.64 -14.46 -19.38
N ARG A 561 5.62 -14.23 -20.20
CA ARG A 561 4.81 -15.33 -20.78
C ARG A 561 5.60 -16.14 -21.78
N PHE A 562 6.47 -15.50 -22.56
CA PHE A 562 7.40 -16.19 -23.44
C PHE A 562 8.37 -17.07 -22.65
N TYR A 563 8.95 -16.59 -21.55
CA TYR A 563 9.83 -17.39 -20.66
C TYR A 563 9.13 -18.58 -20.03
N SER A 564 7.91 -18.38 -19.55
CA SER A 564 7.13 -19.49 -18.97
C SER A 564 6.89 -20.59 -20.01
N GLY A 565 6.66 -20.23 -21.25
CA GLY A 565 6.53 -21.18 -22.37
C GLY A 565 7.79 -22.01 -22.64
N LEU A 566 8.99 -21.41 -22.55
CA LEU A 566 10.27 -22.13 -22.69
C LEU A 566 10.59 -23.00 -21.47
N ARG A 567 10.28 -22.56 -20.25
CA ARG A 567 10.47 -23.37 -19.04
C ARG A 567 9.63 -24.64 -19.07
N ILE A 568 8.39 -24.57 -19.54
CA ILE A 568 7.52 -25.74 -19.72
C ILE A 568 8.12 -26.71 -20.74
N ARG A 569 8.73 -26.21 -21.82
CA ARG A 569 9.41 -27.05 -22.83
C ARG A 569 10.66 -27.72 -22.27
N LYS A 570 11.50 -26.99 -21.50
CA LYS A 570 12.69 -27.57 -20.86
C LYS A 570 12.29 -28.65 -19.85
N LYS A 571 11.22 -28.42 -19.07
CA LYS A 571 10.70 -29.39 -18.11
C LYS A 571 10.14 -30.64 -18.80
N LYS A 572 9.33 -30.50 -19.88
CA LYS A 572 8.86 -31.63 -20.68
C LYS A 572 9.99 -32.41 -21.37
N LYS A 573 11.04 -31.70 -21.85
CA LYS A 573 12.19 -32.37 -22.47
C LYS A 573 13.05 -33.11 -21.45
N LEU A 574 13.14 -32.63 -20.23
CA LEU A 574 13.75 -33.32 -19.10
C LEU A 574 12.92 -34.54 -18.64
N GLU A 575 11.61 -34.42 -18.60
CA GLU A 575 10.69 -35.53 -18.23
C GLU A 575 10.68 -36.61 -19.31
N THR A 576 10.81 -36.29 -20.61
CA THR A 576 10.95 -37.30 -21.69
C THR A 576 12.34 -37.93 -21.75
N ASN A 577 13.40 -37.21 -21.35
CA ASN A 577 14.75 -37.79 -21.25
C ASN A 577 14.96 -38.58 -19.96
N ASN A 578 14.27 -38.23 -18.87
CA ASN A 578 14.32 -38.97 -17.60
C ASN A 578 13.41 -40.19 -17.55
N ALA A 579 12.54 -40.43 -18.54
CA ALA A 579 11.81 -41.68 -18.71
C ALA A 579 12.73 -42.83 -19.20
N LEU A 580 14.00 -42.53 -19.52
CA LEU A 580 14.99 -43.52 -19.94
C LEU A 580 16.15 -43.72 -18.92
N THR A 581 16.13 -43.02 -17.78
CA THR A 581 17.08 -43.21 -16.67
C THR A 581 16.36 -43.02 -15.35
N ILE A 582 15.61 -44.04 -14.95
CA ILE A 582 15.30 -44.25 -13.53
C ILE A 582 16.45 -45.05 -12.97
N ILE A 583 17.28 -44.45 -12.15
CA ILE A 583 17.94 -44.92 -10.94
C ILE A 583 18.90 -43.82 -10.45
N ASP A 584 18.72 -43.46 -9.18
CA ASP A 584 19.57 -42.62 -8.31
C ASP A 584 19.77 -41.13 -8.64
N ASN A 585 19.05 -40.29 -7.93
CA ASN A 585 19.59 -39.47 -6.84
C ASN A 585 18.50 -38.56 -6.26
N HIS A 586 18.16 -38.89 -5.03
CA HIS A 586 17.42 -38.04 -4.12
C HIS A 586 18.23 -36.78 -3.76
N ILE A 587 17.52 -35.67 -3.67
CA ILE A 587 17.82 -34.51 -2.81
C ILE A 587 19.03 -33.69 -3.23
N GLU A 588 18.81 -32.76 -4.17
CA GLU A 588 19.48 -31.47 -4.15
C GLU A 588 18.69 -30.51 -5.04
N GLY A 589 17.82 -29.70 -4.43
CA GLY A 589 17.02 -28.71 -5.17
C GLY A 589 16.15 -27.81 -4.31
N CYS A 590 16.37 -27.77 -3.01
CA CYS A 590 15.54 -26.95 -2.12
C CYS A 590 16.32 -26.15 -1.07
N LEU A 591 17.61 -25.84 -1.33
CA LEU A 591 18.48 -25.13 -0.39
C LEU A 591 19.30 -24.04 -1.09
N LEU A 592 18.62 -23.04 -1.63
CA LEU A 592 19.26 -21.78 -1.99
C LEU A 592 18.53 -20.59 -1.34
N TYR A 593 18.24 -20.71 -0.07
CA TYR A 593 18.11 -19.62 0.89
C TYR A 593 18.57 -20.18 2.23
N THR A 594 19.86 -20.18 2.46
CA THR A 594 20.45 -20.46 3.75
C THR A 594 19.85 -19.53 4.79
N SER A 595 19.06 -20.08 5.71
CA SER A 595 18.89 -19.48 7.01
C SER A 595 20.29 -19.23 7.58
N PRO A 596 20.55 -18.08 8.23
CA PRO A 596 21.83 -17.93 8.92
C PRO A 596 22.00 -19.12 9.87
N SER A 597 23.15 -19.76 9.79
CA SER A 597 23.53 -20.85 10.67
C SER A 597 23.42 -20.39 12.14
N PRO A 598 23.06 -21.27 13.08
CA PRO A 598 23.14 -20.93 14.50
C PRO A 598 24.51 -20.39 14.95
N ARG A 599 25.57 -20.65 14.19
CA ARG A 599 26.92 -20.10 14.42
C ARG A 599 27.01 -18.60 14.05
N ASP A 600 26.18 -18.10 13.15
CA ASP A 600 26.17 -16.67 12.74
C ASP A 600 25.40 -15.78 13.74
N LEU A 601 24.77 -16.37 14.77
CA LEU A 601 24.01 -15.69 15.81
C LEU A 601 24.78 -15.62 17.16
N SER A 602 25.99 -16.16 17.24
CA SER A 602 26.76 -16.30 18.49
C SER A 602 27.96 -15.32 18.62
N THR A 603 28.06 -14.31 17.77
CA THR A 603 29.06 -13.25 17.94
C THR A 603 28.41 -11.88 18.10
#